data_dee9e606c104466aac170d7c23737f2d
#
_entry.id   dee9e606c104466aac170d7c23737f2d
#
_cell.length_a   1.000
_cell.length_b   1.000
_cell.length_c   1.000
_cell.angle_alpha   90.00
_cell.angle_beta   90.00
_cell.angle_gamma   90.00
#
_symmetry.space_group_name_H-M   'P 1'
#
loop_
_entity.id
_entity.type
_entity.pdbx_description
1 polymer ?
#
loop_
_entity_poly.entity_id
_entity_poly.type
_entity_poly.pdbx_seq_one_letter_code
_entity_poly.pdbx_strand_id
1 'polypeptide(L)'
;MSLYRVFNVRASIRFRSIALVTGLLAFAAPQLAVAADAAVDPQFRSLFMNWKRQDVAPQQTMAVPSARPVNDASFTSGYGLRSDPFRHSAAMHKGIDLAGRSGTAIYATADGIVDRAEWANGYGNLVELDHGKGVQTRYGHLSRILVKSGQRVKRGDIIALMGSTGRSTGSHLHYEVRIDGAAVNPIPFLQATDYRLAAQRRVEASQVAVGGPDD
;
A
#
# COMPACT_ATOMS: atom_id res chain seq x y z
N MET A 1 3.32 64.77 -44.38
CA MET A 1 3.17 64.11 -45.68
C MET A 1 3.22 62.60 -45.31
N SER A 2 2.26 61.81 -45.43
CA SER A 2 1.24 61.45 -46.35
C SER A 2 0.17 60.61 -45.58
N LEU A 3 -1.07 60.92 -45.86
CA LEU A 3 -2.31 60.32 -45.46
C LEU A 3 -2.46 58.91 -46.11
N TYR A 4 -2.95 57.88 -45.38
CA TYR A 4 -3.74 56.85 -46.03
C TYR A 4 -5.01 56.56 -45.23
N ARG A 5 -6.10 56.64 -45.99
CA ARG A 5 -7.51 56.57 -45.63
C ARG A 5 -7.90 55.11 -45.19
N VAL A 6 -8.74 55.09 -44.18
CA VAL A 6 -9.55 53.98 -43.79
C VAL A 6 -10.71 53.76 -44.74
N PHE A 7 -10.87 52.56 -45.29
CA PHE A 7 -12.09 52.12 -45.96
C PHE A 7 -12.87 51.21 -45.10
N ASN A 8 -14.04 51.65 -44.66
CA ASN A 8 -15.03 50.89 -43.93
C ASN A 8 -15.94 50.21 -44.94
N VAL A 9 -15.93 48.88 -45.03
CA VAL A 9 -16.90 48.09 -45.79
C VAL A 9 -17.74 47.28 -44.84
N ARG A 10 -18.98 47.74 -44.62
CA ARG A 10 -20.03 46.98 -43.97
C ARG A 10 -20.61 45.98 -44.97
N ALA A 11 -20.33 44.68 -44.75
CA ALA A 11 -21.03 43.58 -45.44
C ALA A 11 -22.09 42.99 -44.50
N SER A 12 -23.37 43.24 -44.87
CA SER A 12 -24.52 42.62 -44.20
C SER A 12 -24.73 41.22 -44.71
N ILE A 13 -24.43 40.24 -43.92
CA ILE A 13 -24.72 38.84 -44.25
C ILE A 13 -26.03 38.45 -43.55
N ARG A 14 -27.05 38.18 -44.36
CA ARG A 14 -28.34 37.64 -43.92
C ARG A 14 -28.18 36.15 -43.65
N PHE A 15 -28.28 35.76 -42.39
CA PHE A 15 -28.31 34.34 -42.01
C PHE A 15 -29.70 33.75 -42.31
N ARG A 16 -29.73 32.80 -43.21
CA ARG A 16 -30.85 31.87 -43.41
C ARG A 16 -30.72 30.78 -42.37
N SER A 17 -31.72 30.66 -41.52
CA SER A 17 -31.84 29.57 -40.52
C SER A 17 -32.05 28.25 -41.24
N ILE A 18 -31.06 27.38 -41.19
CA ILE A 18 -31.18 25.97 -41.53
C ILE A 18 -31.30 25.22 -40.20
N ALA A 19 -32.50 24.69 -39.93
CA ALA A 19 -32.72 23.79 -38.80
C ALA A 19 -32.02 22.46 -39.06
N LEU A 20 -30.91 22.22 -38.37
CA LEU A 20 -30.23 20.95 -38.38
C LEU A 20 -30.82 20.11 -37.25
N VAL A 21 -31.60 19.10 -37.60
CA VAL A 21 -32.05 18.05 -36.69
C VAL A 21 -30.82 17.16 -36.41
N THR A 22 -30.11 17.41 -35.32
CA THR A 22 -29.05 16.51 -34.83
C THR A 22 -29.69 15.44 -34.01
N GLY A 23 -29.82 14.26 -34.60
CA GLY A 23 -30.12 13.02 -33.88
C GLY A 23 -29.04 12.74 -32.81
N LEU A 24 -29.43 12.76 -31.56
CA LEU A 24 -28.60 12.43 -30.43
C LEU A 24 -28.41 10.89 -30.42
N LEU A 25 -27.35 10.41 -31.09
CA LEU A 25 -26.86 9.02 -30.88
C LEU A 25 -26.24 8.98 -29.48
N ALA A 26 -26.98 8.51 -28.51
CA ALA A 26 -26.46 8.15 -27.20
C ALA A 26 -25.49 6.98 -27.38
N PHE A 27 -24.22 7.26 -27.46
CA PHE A 27 -23.17 6.26 -27.25
C PHE A 27 -23.25 5.86 -25.78
N ALA A 28 -23.90 4.73 -25.50
CA ALA A 28 -23.77 4.02 -24.25
C ALA A 28 -22.31 3.52 -24.17
N ALA A 29 -21.42 4.29 -23.55
CA ALA A 29 -20.14 3.78 -23.12
C ALA A 29 -20.41 2.61 -22.17
N PRO A 30 -19.79 1.43 -22.35
CA PRO A 30 -19.88 0.38 -21.38
C PRO A 30 -19.28 0.95 -20.08
N GLN A 31 -20.12 1.19 -19.09
CA GLN A 31 -19.66 1.33 -17.71
C GLN A 31 -19.02 -0.01 -17.37
N LEU A 32 -17.69 -0.07 -17.50
CA LEU A 32 -16.92 -1.06 -16.79
C LEU A 32 -17.17 -0.79 -15.32
N ALA A 33 -18.19 -1.46 -14.82
CA ALA A 33 -18.47 -1.53 -13.39
C ALA A 33 -17.15 -1.98 -12.73
N VAL A 34 -16.56 -1.07 -11.99
CA VAL A 34 -15.39 -1.32 -11.18
C VAL A 34 -15.83 -2.30 -10.08
N ALA A 35 -15.86 -3.58 -10.43
CA ALA A 35 -16.02 -4.68 -9.48
C ALA A 35 -14.76 -4.86 -8.60
N ALA A 36 -13.96 -3.78 -8.42
CA ALA A 36 -12.77 -3.77 -7.59
C ALA A 36 -13.07 -3.43 -6.11
N ASP A 37 -14.33 -3.20 -5.77
CA ASP A 37 -14.70 -2.62 -4.47
C ASP A 37 -15.01 -3.66 -3.38
N ALA A 38 -15.08 -4.93 -3.71
CA ALA A 38 -15.48 -6.00 -2.77
C ALA A 38 -14.29 -6.59 -1.97
N ALA A 39 -13.05 -6.20 -2.27
CA ALA A 39 -11.85 -6.79 -1.65
C ALA A 39 -11.06 -5.81 -0.76
N VAL A 40 -11.55 -4.60 -0.57
CA VAL A 40 -10.86 -3.63 0.32
C VAL A 40 -11.41 -3.80 1.72
N ASP A 41 -10.52 -4.19 2.65
CA ASP A 41 -10.80 -4.27 4.09
C ASP A 41 -11.61 -3.03 4.56
N PRO A 42 -12.82 -3.22 5.14
CA PRO A 42 -13.65 -2.12 5.63
C PRO A 42 -12.91 -1.22 6.63
N GLN A 43 -12.01 -1.78 7.45
CA GLN A 43 -11.18 -1.01 8.37
C GLN A 43 -10.21 -0.11 7.61
N PHE A 44 -9.54 -0.63 6.58
CA PHE A 44 -8.68 0.17 5.72
C PHE A 44 -9.43 1.33 5.08
N ARG A 45 -10.62 1.06 4.50
CA ARG A 45 -11.44 2.10 3.85
C ARG A 45 -11.84 3.18 4.85
N SER A 46 -12.32 2.83 6.04
CA SER A 46 -12.74 3.80 7.05
C SER A 46 -11.58 4.67 7.53
N LEU A 47 -10.42 4.08 7.77
CA LEU A 47 -9.20 4.78 8.18
C LEU A 47 -8.67 5.69 7.07
N PHE A 48 -8.63 5.20 5.83
CA PHE A 48 -8.17 5.97 4.67
C PHE A 48 -9.08 7.17 4.38
N MET A 49 -10.41 7.00 4.50
CA MET A 49 -11.38 8.09 4.32
C MET A 49 -11.32 9.11 5.45
N ASN A 50 -11.04 8.66 6.68
CA ASN A 50 -10.85 9.55 7.82
C ASN A 50 -9.57 10.38 7.65
N TRP A 51 -8.51 9.79 7.14
CA TRP A 51 -7.29 10.47 6.76
C TRP A 51 -7.49 11.60 5.74
N LYS A 52 -8.18 11.30 4.63
CA LYS A 52 -8.49 12.31 3.62
C LYS A 52 -9.25 13.52 4.18
N ARG A 53 -10.06 13.33 5.22
CA ARG A 53 -10.77 14.43 5.89
C ARG A 53 -9.86 15.28 6.77
N GLN A 54 -8.79 14.71 7.32
CA GLN A 54 -7.83 15.43 8.16
C GLN A 54 -6.78 16.21 7.37
N ASP A 55 -6.62 15.92 6.07
CA ASP A 55 -5.65 16.59 5.18
C ASP A 55 -6.00 18.06 4.83
N VAL A 56 -7.08 18.62 5.37
CA VAL A 56 -7.48 20.02 5.15
C VAL A 56 -6.71 21.00 6.05
N ALA A 57 -5.93 20.54 7.01
CA ALA A 57 -5.09 21.38 7.87
C ALA A 57 -3.62 21.37 7.38
N PRO A 58 -2.98 22.53 7.19
CA PRO A 58 -1.57 22.57 6.79
C PRO A 58 -0.71 22.26 8.00
N GLN A 59 -0.34 21.00 8.20
CA GLN A 59 0.85 20.61 8.98
C GLN A 59 0.97 19.10 9.18
N GLN A 60 2.12 18.60 8.85
CA GLN A 60 2.65 17.25 8.82
C GLN A 60 2.22 16.43 7.61
N THR A 61 3.06 16.45 6.60
CA THR A 61 2.97 15.53 5.45
C THR A 61 3.11 14.10 5.95
N MET A 62 2.04 13.33 5.81
CA MET A 62 2.06 11.90 6.04
C MET A 62 2.66 11.20 4.81
N ALA A 63 3.58 10.29 5.04
CA ALA A 63 4.09 9.44 3.98
C ALA A 63 3.40 8.07 4.01
N VAL A 64 2.71 7.72 2.91
CA VAL A 64 2.03 6.42 2.78
C VAL A 64 3.05 5.32 2.46
N PRO A 65 3.09 4.21 3.23
CA PRO A 65 4.04 3.11 3.03
C PRO A 65 3.63 2.24 1.83
N SER A 66 3.93 2.72 0.62
CA SER A 66 3.48 2.14 -0.65
C SER A 66 4.58 1.44 -1.46
N ALA A 67 5.86 1.53 -1.04
CA ALA A 67 6.94 0.82 -1.72
C ALA A 67 7.07 -0.63 -1.23
N ARG A 68 7.78 -1.46 -2.00
CA ARG A 68 8.12 -2.83 -1.58
C ARG A 68 9.13 -2.79 -0.44
N PRO A 69 8.89 -3.51 0.68
CA PRO A 69 9.86 -3.63 1.76
C PRO A 69 11.04 -4.54 1.40
N VAL A 70 10.88 -5.41 0.42
CA VAL A 70 11.91 -6.33 -0.10
C VAL A 70 11.59 -6.66 -1.56
N ASN A 71 12.63 -6.78 -2.40
CA ASN A 71 12.45 -7.03 -3.85
C ASN A 71 12.36 -8.53 -4.19
N ASP A 72 13.25 -9.33 -3.60
CA ASP A 72 13.40 -10.77 -3.91
C ASP A 72 12.89 -11.62 -2.73
N ALA A 73 11.57 -11.68 -2.57
CA ALA A 73 10.94 -12.48 -1.52
C ALA A 73 9.59 -13.04 -1.98
N SER A 74 9.27 -14.21 -1.44
CA SER A 74 7.98 -14.87 -1.66
C SER A 74 7.03 -14.56 -0.51
N PHE A 75 5.78 -14.23 -0.83
CA PHE A 75 4.72 -14.10 0.16
C PHE A 75 4.42 -15.46 0.79
N THR A 76 4.53 -15.57 2.11
CA THR A 76 4.35 -16.85 2.83
C THR A 76 3.21 -16.85 3.83
N SER A 77 2.87 -15.71 4.43
CA SER A 77 1.78 -15.63 5.39
C SER A 77 1.10 -14.26 5.37
N GLY A 78 -0.23 -14.25 5.43
CA GLY A 78 -1.06 -13.05 5.46
C GLY A 78 -1.34 -12.52 6.85
N TYR A 79 -1.87 -11.29 6.90
CA TYR A 79 -2.43 -10.67 8.09
C TYR A 79 -3.74 -11.36 8.50
N GLY A 80 -3.97 -11.53 9.79
CA GLY A 80 -5.23 -12.04 10.33
C GLY A 80 -5.07 -13.24 11.27
N LEU A 81 -6.19 -13.83 11.65
CA LEU A 81 -6.21 -15.03 12.50
C LEU A 81 -5.63 -16.22 11.74
N ARG A 82 -4.67 -16.91 12.35
CA ARG A 82 -4.10 -18.15 11.84
C ARG A 82 -3.64 -19.07 12.97
N SER A 83 -3.35 -20.32 12.66
CA SER A 83 -2.69 -21.21 13.62
C SER A 83 -1.29 -20.68 13.93
N ASP A 84 -0.97 -20.55 15.20
CA ASP A 84 0.36 -20.20 15.67
C ASP A 84 1.35 -21.34 15.35
N PRO A 85 2.44 -21.08 14.62
CA PRO A 85 3.37 -22.13 14.18
C PRO A 85 4.11 -22.82 15.33
N PHE A 86 4.08 -22.26 16.54
CA PHE A 86 4.76 -22.80 17.73
C PHE A 86 3.79 -23.43 18.74
N ARG A 87 2.58 -22.87 18.88
CA ARG A 87 1.61 -23.27 19.90
C ARG A 87 0.42 -24.02 19.34
N HIS A 88 0.25 -24.06 18.02
CA HIS A 88 -0.89 -24.66 17.31
C HIS A 88 -2.26 -24.16 17.78
N SER A 89 -2.30 -23.00 18.41
CA SER A 89 -3.52 -22.30 18.81
C SER A 89 -3.81 -21.13 17.86
N ALA A 90 -5.06 -20.67 17.80
CA ALA A 90 -5.40 -19.49 17.03
C ALA A 90 -4.65 -18.25 17.56
N ALA A 91 -3.97 -17.54 16.68
CA ALA A 91 -3.27 -16.30 17.00
C ALA A 91 -3.44 -15.26 15.89
N MET A 92 -3.49 -14.00 16.29
CA MET A 92 -3.55 -12.88 15.37
C MET A 92 -2.15 -12.61 14.79
N HIS A 93 -1.99 -12.76 13.49
CA HIS A 93 -0.81 -12.34 12.76
C HIS A 93 -0.96 -10.85 12.41
N LYS A 94 -0.11 -10.00 13.00
CA LYS A 94 -0.22 -8.54 12.94
C LYS A 94 0.36 -7.92 11.67
N GLY A 95 0.90 -8.73 10.76
CA GLY A 95 1.56 -8.29 9.54
C GLY A 95 1.48 -9.31 8.43
N ILE A 96 2.43 -9.23 7.52
CA ILE A 96 2.66 -10.23 6.47
C ILE A 96 4.08 -10.77 6.60
N ASP A 97 4.28 -12.02 6.18
CA ASP A 97 5.60 -12.65 6.13
C ASP A 97 6.06 -12.82 4.68
N LEU A 98 7.27 -12.35 4.41
CA LEU A 98 7.93 -12.36 3.10
C LEU A 98 9.24 -13.16 3.22
N ALA A 99 9.21 -14.43 2.79
CA ALA A 99 10.36 -15.33 2.87
C ALA A 99 11.41 -15.02 1.81
N GLY A 100 12.67 -15.03 2.22
CA GLY A 100 13.81 -14.78 1.35
C GLY A 100 15.12 -15.21 1.98
N ARG A 101 16.22 -14.99 1.27
CA ARG A 101 17.56 -15.35 1.77
C ARG A 101 17.95 -14.43 2.92
N SER A 102 18.60 -15.00 3.95
CA SER A 102 19.23 -14.18 4.99
C SER A 102 20.28 -13.24 4.36
N GLY A 103 20.29 -11.97 4.80
CA GLY A 103 21.13 -10.93 4.22
C GLY A 103 20.51 -10.17 3.07
N THR A 104 19.32 -10.54 2.57
CA THR A 104 18.59 -9.74 1.57
C THR A 104 18.28 -8.35 2.13
N ALA A 105 18.49 -7.31 1.30
CA ALA A 105 18.25 -5.93 1.70
C ALA A 105 16.75 -5.65 1.97
N ILE A 106 16.49 -4.95 3.06
CA ILE A 106 15.17 -4.47 3.47
C ILE A 106 15.12 -2.97 3.31
N TYR A 107 14.04 -2.49 2.70
CA TYR A 107 13.87 -1.09 2.29
C TYR A 107 12.75 -0.40 3.07
N ALA A 108 12.93 0.89 3.35
CA ALA A 108 11.88 1.76 3.87
C ALA A 108 10.74 1.88 2.85
N THR A 109 9.51 1.62 3.26
CA THR A 109 8.34 1.63 2.36
C THR A 109 7.78 3.03 2.11
N ALA A 110 8.18 4.02 2.94
CA ALA A 110 7.87 5.44 2.81
C ALA A 110 8.96 6.28 3.48
N ASP A 111 8.93 7.60 3.25
CA ASP A 111 9.74 8.55 4.01
C ASP A 111 9.34 8.51 5.50
N GLY A 112 10.31 8.70 6.40
CA GLY A 112 10.01 8.68 7.82
C GLY A 112 11.21 8.95 8.71
N ILE A 113 10.96 8.78 10.01
CA ILE A 113 11.98 8.83 11.06
C ILE A 113 12.01 7.45 11.72
N VAL A 114 13.20 6.94 11.97
CA VAL A 114 13.38 5.70 12.72
C VAL A 114 12.98 5.94 14.17
N ASP A 115 11.87 5.37 14.60
CA ASP A 115 11.41 5.42 15.99
C ASP A 115 12.21 4.43 16.84
N ARG A 116 12.33 3.17 16.38
CA ARG A 116 13.05 2.10 17.07
C ARG A 116 13.98 1.34 16.12
N ALA A 117 15.17 0.99 16.61
CA ALA A 117 16.17 0.22 15.89
C ALA A 117 16.92 -0.65 16.91
N GLU A 118 16.29 -1.73 17.39
CA GLU A 118 16.76 -2.52 18.54
C GLU A 118 16.19 -3.94 18.55
N TRP A 119 16.62 -4.72 19.54
CA TRP A 119 16.01 -6.04 19.83
C TRP A 119 14.66 -5.87 20.52
N ALA A 120 13.63 -6.57 20.03
CA ALA A 120 12.30 -6.60 20.64
C ALA A 120 11.79 -8.05 20.78
N ASN A 121 11.18 -8.36 21.94
CA ASN A 121 10.63 -9.69 22.19
C ASN A 121 9.64 -10.12 21.10
N GLY A 122 9.84 -11.33 20.60
CA GLY A 122 9.06 -11.89 19.49
C GLY A 122 9.60 -11.48 18.12
N TYR A 123 9.89 -10.21 17.89
CA TYR A 123 10.39 -9.68 16.60
C TYR A 123 11.88 -9.94 16.34
N GLY A 124 12.69 -10.20 17.41
CA GLY A 124 14.14 -10.20 17.27
C GLY A 124 14.67 -8.79 17.01
N ASN A 125 15.61 -8.64 16.09
CA ASN A 125 16.03 -7.31 15.63
C ASN A 125 14.89 -6.66 14.87
N LEU A 126 14.50 -5.46 15.32
CA LEU A 126 13.33 -4.70 14.85
C LEU A 126 13.77 -3.31 14.40
N VAL A 127 13.25 -2.87 13.26
CA VAL A 127 13.19 -1.46 12.88
C VAL A 127 11.72 -1.05 12.87
N GLU A 128 11.42 0.11 13.47
CA GLU A 128 10.11 0.78 13.41
C GLU A 128 10.31 2.17 12.83
N LEU A 129 9.51 2.53 11.83
CA LEU A 129 9.53 3.84 11.19
C LEU A 129 8.24 4.58 11.52
N ASP A 130 8.36 5.84 11.91
CA ASP A 130 7.24 6.79 12.00
C ASP A 130 7.15 7.59 10.69
N HIS A 131 5.98 7.54 10.06
CA HIS A 131 5.68 8.21 8.80
C HIS A 131 4.80 9.46 8.97
N GLY A 132 4.56 9.86 10.23
CA GLY A 132 3.67 10.97 10.59
C GLY A 132 2.20 10.56 10.68
N LYS A 133 1.41 11.40 11.37
CA LYS A 133 -0.05 11.22 11.57
C LYS A 133 -0.46 9.81 12.03
N GLY A 134 0.30 9.23 12.96
CA GLY A 134 0.02 7.92 13.55
C GLY A 134 0.31 6.72 12.65
N VAL A 135 0.88 6.95 11.45
CA VAL A 135 1.28 5.85 10.55
C VAL A 135 2.67 5.38 10.88
N GLN A 136 2.80 4.09 11.11
CA GLN A 136 4.09 3.43 11.40
C GLN A 136 4.23 2.16 10.57
N THR A 137 5.48 1.77 10.31
CA THR A 137 5.80 0.44 9.77
C THR A 137 6.81 -0.27 10.64
N ARG A 138 6.70 -1.61 10.72
CA ARG A 138 7.62 -2.49 11.46
C ARG A 138 8.24 -3.51 10.53
N TYR A 139 9.54 -3.75 10.79
CA TYR A 139 10.36 -4.70 10.06
C TYR A 139 11.04 -5.61 11.08
N GLY A 140 10.58 -6.86 11.16
CA GLY A 140 11.03 -7.84 12.17
C GLY A 140 11.90 -8.95 11.60
N HIS A 141 12.47 -9.76 12.51
CA HIS A 141 13.31 -10.93 12.26
C HIS A 141 14.62 -10.63 11.53
N LEU A 142 15.10 -9.37 11.62
CA LEU A 142 16.26 -8.88 10.88
C LEU A 142 17.55 -9.55 11.37
N SER A 143 18.46 -9.87 10.43
CA SER A 143 19.81 -10.32 10.79
C SER A 143 20.69 -9.16 11.23
N ARG A 144 20.50 -7.97 10.62
CA ARG A 144 21.28 -6.78 10.91
C ARG A 144 20.44 -5.52 10.71
N ILE A 145 20.53 -4.59 11.65
CA ILE A 145 19.98 -3.24 11.54
C ILE A 145 21.07 -2.33 10.97
N LEU A 146 20.72 -1.47 10.01
CA LEU A 146 21.65 -0.55 9.31
C LEU A 146 21.37 0.92 9.62
N VAL A 147 20.33 1.21 10.38
CA VAL A 147 19.89 2.55 10.79
C VAL A 147 19.83 2.65 12.31
N LYS A 148 19.68 3.86 12.82
CA LYS A 148 19.58 4.12 14.26
C LYS A 148 18.36 5.00 14.58
N SER A 149 17.85 4.90 15.81
CA SER A 149 16.73 5.73 16.30
C SER A 149 17.01 7.22 16.10
N GLY A 150 16.00 7.97 15.67
CA GLY A 150 16.08 9.38 15.30
C GLY A 150 16.60 9.66 13.89
N GLN A 151 17.10 8.67 13.16
CA GLN A 151 17.57 8.84 11.78
C GLN A 151 16.40 9.08 10.83
N ARG A 152 16.53 10.07 9.93
CA ARG A 152 15.62 10.25 8.80
C ARG A 152 15.97 9.27 7.69
N VAL A 153 14.94 8.66 7.11
CA VAL A 153 15.04 7.75 5.96
C VAL A 153 14.07 8.19 4.87
N LYS A 154 14.44 7.91 3.63
CA LYS A 154 13.57 8.09 2.46
C LYS A 154 13.02 6.75 2.01
N ARG A 155 11.89 6.77 1.34
CA ARG A 155 11.36 5.61 0.63
C ARG A 155 12.44 4.99 -0.27
N GLY A 156 12.65 3.69 -0.11
CA GLY A 156 13.66 2.95 -0.87
C GLY A 156 15.05 2.93 -0.25
N ASP A 157 15.29 3.64 0.85
CA ASP A 157 16.56 3.50 1.59
C ASP A 157 16.68 2.11 2.20
N ILE A 158 17.89 1.53 2.16
CA ILE A 158 18.18 0.26 2.83
C ILE A 158 18.26 0.52 4.33
N ILE A 159 17.41 -0.13 5.11
CA ILE A 159 17.32 0.07 6.57
C ILE A 159 17.83 -1.13 7.38
N ALA A 160 17.83 -2.32 6.76
CA ALA A 160 18.20 -3.56 7.45
C ALA A 160 18.53 -4.67 6.45
N LEU A 161 18.96 -5.82 6.98
CA LEU A 161 19.11 -7.07 6.26
C LEU A 161 18.17 -8.13 6.84
N MET A 162 17.53 -8.91 5.96
CA MET A 162 16.65 -10.02 6.32
C MET A 162 17.37 -11.07 7.15
N GLY A 163 16.67 -11.69 8.06
CA GLY A 163 17.21 -12.77 8.91
C GLY A 163 16.14 -13.72 9.44
N SER A 164 16.42 -14.30 10.59
CA SER A 164 15.52 -15.22 11.31
C SER A 164 15.69 -15.04 12.82
N THR A 165 15.87 -13.80 13.28
CA THR A 165 16.04 -13.51 14.71
C THR A 165 14.70 -13.47 15.44
N GLY A 166 14.71 -13.64 16.76
CA GLY A 166 13.50 -13.66 17.57
C GLY A 166 12.67 -14.93 17.37
N ARG A 167 11.34 -14.80 17.37
CA ARG A 167 10.41 -15.92 17.18
C ARG A 167 10.13 -16.17 15.70
N SER A 168 11.04 -16.88 15.05
CA SER A 168 11.00 -17.15 13.61
C SER A 168 11.27 -18.63 13.33
N THR A 169 10.62 -19.18 12.32
CA THR A 169 10.80 -20.56 11.86
C THR A 169 11.78 -20.70 10.68
N GLY A 170 12.24 -19.58 10.13
CA GLY A 170 13.14 -19.56 8.98
C GLY A 170 13.38 -18.13 8.50
N SER A 171 14.27 -17.92 7.53
CA SER A 171 14.61 -16.59 7.05
C SER A 171 13.45 -15.93 6.31
N HIS A 172 12.95 -14.84 6.87
CA HIS A 172 11.87 -14.03 6.31
C HIS A 172 11.87 -12.61 6.91
N LEU A 173 11.20 -11.69 6.25
CA LEU A 173 10.80 -10.40 6.79
C LEU A 173 9.37 -10.52 7.33
N HIS A 174 9.16 -10.19 8.60
CA HIS A 174 7.85 -9.84 9.14
C HIS A 174 7.61 -8.35 8.97
N TYR A 175 6.56 -7.96 8.22
CA TYR A 175 6.27 -6.57 7.89
C TYR A 175 4.88 -6.18 8.37
N GLU A 176 4.81 -5.09 9.17
CA GLU A 176 3.53 -4.52 9.65
C GLU A 176 3.34 -3.10 9.14
N VAL A 177 2.08 -2.75 8.90
CA VAL A 177 1.60 -1.36 8.86
C VAL A 177 0.75 -1.14 10.09
N ARG A 178 0.95 -0.01 10.75
CA ARG A 178 0.20 0.36 11.94
C ARG A 178 -0.38 1.75 11.78
N ILE A 179 -1.59 1.95 12.33
CA ILE A 179 -2.29 3.22 12.34
C ILE A 179 -2.77 3.46 13.76
N ASP A 180 -2.37 4.57 14.35
CA ASP A 180 -2.67 4.93 15.73
C ASP A 180 -2.38 3.78 16.71
N GLY A 181 -1.25 3.11 16.50
CA GLY A 181 -0.79 1.98 17.30
C GLY A 181 -1.47 0.64 17.00
N ALA A 182 -2.53 0.57 16.19
CA ALA A 182 -3.19 -0.67 15.79
C ALA A 182 -2.59 -1.24 14.52
N ALA A 183 -2.31 -2.56 14.49
CA ALA A 183 -1.87 -3.24 13.27
C ALA A 183 -3.03 -3.37 12.28
N VAL A 184 -2.78 -3.06 11.01
CA VAL A 184 -3.74 -3.18 9.90
C VAL A 184 -3.16 -4.04 8.81
N ASN A 185 -4.01 -4.56 7.91
CA ASN A 185 -3.55 -5.38 6.78
C ASN A 185 -2.60 -4.57 5.87
N PRO A 186 -1.33 -4.98 5.69
CA PRO A 186 -0.35 -4.25 4.89
C PRO A 186 -0.62 -4.30 3.38
N ILE A 187 -1.32 -5.32 2.89
CA ILE A 187 -1.48 -5.58 1.45
C ILE A 187 -2.05 -4.40 0.67
N PRO A 188 -3.10 -3.69 1.14
CA PRO A 188 -3.64 -2.54 0.43
C PRO A 188 -2.67 -1.37 0.26
N PHE A 189 -1.65 -1.26 1.13
CA PHE A 189 -0.65 -0.19 1.07
C PHE A 189 0.44 -0.45 0.03
N LEU A 190 0.73 -1.72 -0.23
CA LEU A 190 1.80 -2.10 -1.16
C LEU A 190 1.32 -1.90 -2.60
N GLN A 191 2.01 -1.08 -3.39
CA GLN A 191 1.72 -0.84 -4.81
C GLN A 191 2.00 -2.06 -5.68
N ALA A 192 2.78 -3.03 -5.19
CA ALA A 192 3.17 -4.18 -5.96
C ALA A 192 2.00 -5.15 -6.14
N THR A 193 1.55 -5.27 -7.36
CA THR A 193 0.56 -6.25 -7.81
C THR A 193 0.93 -7.68 -7.44
N ASP A 194 2.22 -8.00 -7.40
CA ASP A 194 2.70 -9.35 -7.15
C ASP A 194 2.38 -9.86 -5.74
N TYR A 195 2.52 -9.01 -4.71
CA TYR A 195 2.15 -9.40 -3.35
C TYR A 195 0.64 -9.58 -3.19
N ARG A 196 -0.14 -8.74 -3.84
CA ARG A 196 -1.61 -8.84 -3.84
C ARG A 196 -2.07 -10.12 -4.52
N LEU A 197 -1.53 -10.41 -5.71
CA LEU A 197 -1.85 -11.62 -6.47
C LEU A 197 -1.40 -12.89 -5.74
N ALA A 198 -0.22 -12.89 -5.13
CA ALA A 198 0.26 -14.02 -4.35
C ALA A 198 -0.58 -14.26 -3.09
N ALA A 199 -1.02 -13.19 -2.41
CA ALA A 199 -1.92 -13.28 -1.27
C ALA A 199 -3.29 -13.85 -1.67
N GLN A 200 -3.87 -13.38 -2.77
CA GLN A 200 -5.14 -13.87 -3.29
C GLN A 200 -5.06 -15.35 -3.64
N ARG A 201 -4.04 -15.78 -4.39
CA ARG A 201 -3.84 -17.20 -4.75
C ARG A 201 -3.73 -18.12 -3.53
N ARG A 202 -3.10 -17.65 -2.44
CA ARG A 202 -3.01 -18.45 -1.20
C ARG A 202 -4.35 -18.56 -0.48
N VAL A 203 -5.12 -17.51 -0.42
CA VAL A 203 -6.47 -17.54 0.16
C VAL A 203 -7.35 -18.50 -0.62
N GLU A 204 -7.33 -18.43 -1.95
CA GLU A 204 -8.07 -19.32 -2.83
C GLU A 204 -7.62 -20.79 -2.65
N ALA A 205 -6.32 -21.06 -2.65
CA ALA A 205 -5.78 -22.41 -2.43
C ALA A 205 -6.15 -22.97 -1.04
N SER A 206 -6.19 -22.12 -0.02
CA SER A 206 -6.60 -22.53 1.33
C SER A 206 -8.09 -22.84 1.41
N GLN A 207 -8.94 -22.12 0.68
CA GLN A 207 -10.37 -22.38 0.61
C GLN A 207 -10.69 -23.68 -0.13
N VAL A 208 -9.97 -23.96 -1.21
CA VAL A 208 -10.09 -25.22 -1.96
C VAL A 208 -9.65 -26.42 -1.12
N ALA A 209 -8.63 -26.27 -0.27
CA ALA A 209 -8.12 -27.33 0.60
C ALA A 209 -9.10 -27.67 1.76
N VAL A 210 -9.97 -26.71 2.16
CA VAL A 210 -10.97 -26.92 3.24
C VAL A 210 -12.30 -27.46 2.69
N GLY A 211 -12.56 -27.29 1.39
CA GLY A 211 -13.76 -27.76 0.69
C GLY A 211 -13.53 -29.07 -0.08
N GLY A 212 -12.80 -30.04 0.51
CA GLY A 212 -12.75 -31.39 -0.02
C GLY A 212 -14.15 -32.02 -0.02
N PRO A 213 -14.47 -32.90 -1.00
CA PRO A 213 -15.81 -33.48 -1.09
C PRO A 213 -16.09 -34.27 0.19
N ASP A 214 -17.21 -33.91 0.84
CA ASP A 214 -17.84 -34.77 1.82
C ASP A 214 -18.35 -36.00 1.06
N ASP A 215 -17.58 -37.10 1.11
CA ASP A 215 -18.02 -38.44 0.75
C ASP A 215 -18.67 -39.14 1.96
#